data_aa63e2e293f680a991a123167f9f3926
#
_entry.id   aa63e2e293f680a991a123167f9f3926
#
_cell.length_a   1.000
_cell.length_b   1.000
_cell.length_c   1.000
_cell.angle_alpha   90.00
_cell.angle_beta   90.00
_cell.angle_gamma   90.00
#
_symmetry.space_group_name_H-M   'P 1'
#
loop_
_entity.id
_entity.type
_entity.pdbx_description
1 polymer ?
#
loop_
_entity_poly.entity_id
_entity_poly.type
_entity_poly.pdbx_seq_one_letter_code
_entity_poly.pdbx_strand_id
1 'polypeptide(L)'
;MDHGVSGDLIVTDGTTEVTRFKEVIEDDSIKRIVVNVSGGTDSPLVIYFLAKFISQTKKYDKEIFPHFMVDTGNMLTIAPTLVPKQIDVIRGLFPDVTIHDVYTQDFLRKEDWHDDLQRYIPVSKEGRHFRSDLYDDVESASLDGIKNLYCEPLKKNMWEVLKPDVLLNGKTSNLPNNTLKLYGADVSQPKARAAGETEKWPQEKKDRSPWYKVDKRFIGHQYRKENLMDNLFPLTESCLVESKGELIENGLKPDAYPCKMCHQCVEKFVAFGMYDKCWTK
;
A
#
# COMPACT_ATOMS: atom_id res chain seq x y z
N MET A 1 -10.47 -30.47 -24.78
CA MET A 1 -10.44 -30.99 -23.40
C MET A 1 -10.44 -29.78 -22.48
N ASP A 2 -11.60 -29.48 -21.94
CA ASP A 2 -11.75 -28.39 -20.98
C ASP A 2 -11.08 -28.79 -19.67
N HIS A 3 -9.90 -28.28 -19.44
CA HIS A 3 -9.34 -28.26 -18.10
C HIS A 3 -10.02 -27.14 -17.30
N GLY A 4 -11.17 -27.48 -16.73
CA GLY A 4 -11.83 -26.65 -15.74
C GLY A 4 -10.88 -26.41 -14.59
N VAL A 5 -10.21 -25.27 -14.59
CA VAL A 5 -9.42 -24.79 -13.47
C VAL A 5 -10.41 -24.21 -12.44
N SER A 6 -10.97 -25.09 -11.61
CA SER A 6 -11.50 -24.71 -10.30
C SER A 6 -10.30 -24.48 -9.38
N GLY A 7 -9.46 -23.52 -9.70
CA GLY A 7 -8.47 -23.04 -8.76
C GLY A 7 -9.17 -22.13 -7.77
N ASP A 8 -9.14 -22.49 -6.49
CA ASP A 8 -9.68 -21.62 -5.44
C ASP A 8 -9.05 -20.23 -5.56
N LEU A 9 -9.91 -19.21 -5.77
CA LEU A 9 -9.51 -17.79 -5.80
C LEU A 9 -9.21 -17.29 -4.38
N ILE A 10 -8.50 -18.12 -3.62
CA ILE A 10 -8.16 -17.91 -2.21
C ILE A 10 -6.65 -17.78 -2.09
N VAL A 11 -6.19 -16.74 -1.42
CA VAL A 11 -4.79 -16.60 -1.06
C VAL A 11 -4.57 -17.16 0.34
N THR A 12 -3.67 -18.13 0.47
CA THR A 12 -3.46 -18.82 1.76
C THR A 12 -1.98 -19.15 2.01
N ASP A 13 -1.59 -19.15 3.28
CA ASP A 13 -0.31 -19.68 3.78
C ASP A 13 -0.46 -21.09 4.38
N GLY A 14 -1.64 -21.70 4.23
CA GLY A 14 -2.00 -23.00 4.81
C GLY A 14 -2.70 -22.90 6.17
N THR A 15 -2.69 -21.74 6.81
CA THR A 15 -3.37 -21.49 8.11
C THR A 15 -4.42 -20.39 8.02
N THR A 16 -4.15 -19.36 7.27
CA THR A 16 -5.05 -18.20 7.09
C THR A 16 -5.47 -18.10 5.63
N GLU A 17 -6.77 -17.88 5.41
CA GLU A 17 -7.35 -17.71 4.09
C GLU A 17 -7.82 -16.28 3.88
N VAL A 18 -7.51 -15.73 2.71
CA VAL A 18 -7.97 -14.42 2.24
C VAL A 18 -8.89 -14.63 1.05
N THR A 19 -10.19 -14.38 1.26
CA THR A 19 -11.27 -14.63 0.30
C THR A 19 -11.69 -13.39 -0.48
N ARG A 20 -11.27 -12.20 -0.05
CA ARG A 20 -11.73 -10.93 -0.64
C ARG A 20 -11.50 -10.81 -2.14
N PHE A 21 -10.43 -11.41 -2.65
CA PHE A 21 -10.16 -11.45 -4.08
C PHE A 21 -11.25 -12.22 -4.85
N LYS A 22 -11.65 -13.38 -4.31
CA LYS A 22 -12.72 -14.19 -4.88
C LYS A 22 -14.01 -13.38 -5.00
N GLU A 23 -14.42 -12.73 -3.91
CA GLU A 23 -15.62 -11.89 -3.87
C GLU A 23 -15.60 -10.80 -4.96
N VAL A 24 -14.47 -10.09 -5.11
CA VAL A 24 -14.31 -9.04 -6.13
C VAL A 24 -14.30 -9.61 -7.56
N ILE A 25 -13.68 -10.77 -7.76
CA ILE A 25 -13.59 -11.38 -9.09
C ILE A 25 -14.91 -12.02 -9.50
N GLU A 26 -15.64 -12.65 -8.60
CA GLU A 26 -16.91 -13.33 -8.90
C GLU A 26 -18.09 -12.37 -9.04
N ASP A 27 -18.03 -11.17 -8.45
CA ASP A 27 -19.08 -10.15 -8.60
C ASP A 27 -19.03 -9.52 -10.00
N ASP A 28 -20.00 -9.90 -10.85
CA ASP A 28 -20.06 -9.39 -12.22
C ASP A 28 -20.43 -7.92 -12.34
N SER A 29 -20.89 -7.27 -11.27
CA SER A 29 -21.15 -5.83 -11.24
C SER A 29 -19.86 -5.01 -11.11
N ILE A 30 -18.77 -5.60 -10.59
CA ILE A 30 -17.48 -4.96 -10.43
C ILE A 30 -16.68 -5.10 -11.73
N LYS A 31 -16.40 -4.00 -12.41
CA LYS A 31 -15.56 -3.94 -13.62
C LYS A 31 -14.30 -3.11 -13.39
N ARG A 32 -14.41 -2.03 -12.65
CA ARG A 32 -13.35 -1.04 -12.43
C ARG A 32 -12.80 -1.15 -11.00
N ILE A 33 -11.64 -1.79 -10.88
CA ILE A 33 -11.01 -2.09 -9.58
C ILE A 33 -9.89 -1.08 -9.36
N VAL A 34 -10.08 -0.10 -8.49
CA VAL A 34 -9.01 0.81 -8.10
C VAL A 34 -8.23 0.22 -6.93
N VAL A 35 -6.90 0.28 -7.00
CA VAL A 35 -6.01 -0.17 -5.93
C VAL A 35 -5.11 0.98 -5.50
N ASN A 36 -5.21 1.40 -4.25
CA ASN A 36 -4.26 2.36 -3.68
C ASN A 36 -2.89 1.70 -3.53
N VAL A 37 -1.88 2.29 -4.15
CA VAL A 37 -0.50 1.83 -4.11
C VAL A 37 0.38 2.81 -3.36
N SER A 38 1.28 2.31 -2.53
CA SER A 38 2.16 3.14 -1.67
C SER A 38 3.65 2.93 -1.95
N GLY A 39 3.99 2.08 -2.91
CA GLY A 39 5.38 1.68 -3.15
C GLY A 39 5.93 0.62 -2.19
N GLY A 40 5.19 0.27 -1.13
CA GLY A 40 5.55 -0.81 -0.20
C GLY A 40 5.31 -2.21 -0.78
N THR A 41 5.39 -3.24 0.08
CA THR A 41 5.23 -4.65 -0.33
C THR A 41 3.78 -5.10 -0.48
N ASP A 42 2.84 -4.46 0.21
CA ASP A 42 1.49 -5.01 0.38
C ASP A 42 0.57 -4.67 -0.79
N SER A 43 0.58 -3.42 -1.23
CA SER A 43 -0.32 -2.95 -2.28
C SER A 43 -0.01 -3.53 -3.68
N PRO A 44 1.25 -3.65 -4.14
CA PRO A 44 1.52 -4.31 -5.42
C PRO A 44 1.12 -5.78 -5.39
N LEU A 45 1.17 -6.44 -4.22
CA LEU A 45 0.70 -7.80 -4.09
C LEU A 45 -0.84 -7.92 -4.24
N VAL A 46 -1.62 -6.89 -3.87
CA VAL A 46 -3.05 -6.84 -4.19
C VAL A 46 -3.26 -6.86 -5.71
N ILE A 47 -2.54 -5.99 -6.43
CA ILE A 47 -2.63 -5.93 -7.90
C ILE A 47 -2.20 -7.26 -8.54
N TYR A 48 -1.13 -7.86 -8.03
CA TYR A 48 -0.64 -9.15 -8.50
C TYR A 48 -1.74 -10.25 -8.41
N PHE A 49 -2.38 -10.40 -7.24
CA PHE A 49 -3.41 -11.42 -7.08
C PHE A 49 -4.69 -11.13 -7.86
N LEU A 50 -5.09 -9.87 -7.99
CA LEU A 50 -6.19 -9.50 -8.88
C LEU A 50 -5.89 -9.90 -10.32
N ALA A 51 -4.71 -9.52 -10.84
CA ALA A 51 -4.30 -9.85 -12.19
C ALA A 51 -4.22 -11.39 -12.41
N LYS A 52 -3.61 -12.10 -11.46
CA LYS A 52 -3.54 -13.56 -11.48
C LYS A 52 -4.92 -14.20 -11.57
N PHE A 53 -5.87 -13.76 -10.75
CA PHE A 53 -7.20 -14.34 -10.71
C PHE A 53 -8.06 -13.93 -11.91
N ILE A 54 -7.93 -12.71 -12.41
CA ILE A 54 -8.56 -12.28 -13.68
C ILE A 54 -8.07 -13.18 -14.83
N SER A 55 -6.75 -13.39 -14.93
CA SER A 55 -6.15 -14.24 -15.95
C SER A 55 -6.63 -15.70 -15.83
N GLN A 56 -6.64 -16.27 -14.62
CA GLN A 56 -7.10 -17.64 -14.37
C GLN A 56 -8.57 -17.86 -14.69
N THR A 57 -9.42 -16.90 -14.37
CA THR A 57 -10.89 -16.98 -14.59
C THR A 57 -11.32 -16.46 -15.95
N LYS A 58 -10.39 -15.86 -16.71
CA LYS A 58 -10.65 -15.19 -17.99
C LYS A 58 -11.69 -14.08 -17.93
N LYS A 59 -11.85 -13.44 -16.77
CA LYS A 59 -12.75 -12.29 -16.56
C LYS A 59 -12.10 -10.99 -17.04
N TYR A 60 -11.69 -10.94 -18.32
CA TYR A 60 -10.95 -9.84 -18.93
C TYR A 60 -11.75 -8.53 -19.12
N ASP A 61 -13.01 -8.54 -18.75
CA ASP A 61 -13.87 -7.37 -18.65
C ASP A 61 -13.67 -6.58 -17.34
N LYS A 62 -12.80 -7.09 -16.44
CA LYS A 62 -12.38 -6.40 -15.23
C LYS A 62 -11.05 -5.70 -15.47
N GLU A 63 -10.99 -4.43 -15.10
CA GLU A 63 -9.83 -3.57 -15.31
C GLU A 63 -9.27 -3.08 -13.97
N ILE A 64 -7.94 -3.06 -13.84
CA ILE A 64 -7.23 -2.63 -12.64
C ILE A 64 -6.66 -1.23 -12.85
N PHE A 65 -6.95 -0.32 -11.94
CA PHE A 65 -6.50 1.07 -11.94
C PHE A 65 -5.61 1.32 -10.71
N PRO A 66 -4.28 1.29 -10.86
CA PRO A 66 -3.38 1.67 -9.78
C PRO A 66 -3.52 3.16 -9.47
N HIS A 67 -3.77 3.51 -8.22
CA HIS A 67 -3.88 4.89 -7.74
C HIS A 67 -2.78 5.17 -6.72
N PHE A 68 -1.97 6.20 -6.97
CA PHE A 68 -0.88 6.61 -6.10
C PHE A 68 -1.11 8.03 -5.60
N MET A 69 -1.19 8.17 -4.27
CA MET A 69 -1.25 9.47 -3.63
C MET A 69 0.16 9.96 -3.32
N VAL A 70 0.51 11.13 -3.85
CA VAL A 70 1.78 11.80 -3.57
C VAL A 70 1.52 12.96 -2.62
N ASP A 71 2.24 12.98 -1.52
CA ASP A 71 2.33 14.15 -0.68
C ASP A 71 3.46 15.04 -1.19
N THR A 72 3.10 16.07 -1.95
CA THR A 72 4.07 16.97 -2.60
C THR A 72 4.86 17.82 -1.61
N GLY A 73 4.41 17.92 -0.35
CA GLY A 73 5.12 18.64 0.71
C GLY A 73 6.30 17.89 1.32
N ASN A 74 6.52 16.61 0.96
CA ASN A 74 7.50 15.73 1.63
C ASN A 74 8.16 14.69 0.69
N MET A 75 8.71 15.16 -0.37
CA MET A 75 9.26 14.39 -1.48
C MET A 75 10.69 13.86 -1.23
N LEU A 76 10.86 12.96 -0.29
CA LEU A 76 12.15 12.26 -0.13
C LEU A 76 12.02 10.74 -0.32
N THR A 77 10.81 10.25 -0.56
CA THR A 77 10.55 8.88 -0.97
C THR A 77 10.84 8.69 -2.46
N ILE A 78 11.39 7.55 -2.83
CA ILE A 78 11.53 7.14 -4.24
C ILE A 78 10.29 6.38 -4.74
N ALA A 79 9.26 6.22 -3.91
CA ALA A 79 8.04 5.54 -4.28
C ALA A 79 7.42 6.03 -5.60
N PRO A 80 7.42 7.34 -5.94
CA PRO A 80 6.94 7.82 -7.24
C PRO A 80 7.64 7.19 -8.44
N THR A 81 8.92 6.82 -8.30
CA THR A 81 9.69 6.16 -9.35
C THR A 81 9.60 4.65 -9.31
N LEU A 82 9.28 4.07 -8.16
CA LEU A 82 9.18 2.63 -7.97
C LEU A 82 7.80 2.10 -8.37
N VAL A 83 6.74 2.81 -8.02
CA VAL A 83 5.37 2.35 -8.28
C VAL A 83 5.11 2.03 -9.75
N PRO A 84 5.44 2.89 -10.73
CA PRO A 84 5.29 2.53 -12.14
C PRO A 84 6.05 1.24 -12.51
N LYS A 85 7.28 1.07 -12.02
CA LYS A 85 8.09 -0.13 -12.28
C LYS A 85 7.48 -1.39 -11.68
N GLN A 86 6.87 -1.30 -10.48
CA GLN A 86 6.12 -2.40 -9.89
C GLN A 86 4.96 -2.84 -10.79
N ILE A 87 4.23 -1.86 -11.32
CA ILE A 87 3.11 -2.12 -12.23
C ILE A 87 3.58 -2.75 -13.53
N ASP A 88 4.69 -2.29 -14.10
CA ASP A 88 5.26 -2.85 -15.34
C ASP A 88 5.69 -4.31 -15.15
N VAL A 89 6.28 -4.65 -14.00
CA VAL A 89 6.60 -6.05 -13.66
C VAL A 89 5.33 -6.91 -13.65
N ILE A 90 4.26 -6.43 -12.99
CA ILE A 90 3.01 -7.20 -12.91
C ILE A 90 2.33 -7.33 -14.28
N ARG A 91 2.33 -6.26 -15.10
CA ARG A 91 1.84 -6.32 -16.49
C ARG A 91 2.59 -7.36 -17.32
N GLY A 92 3.92 -7.42 -17.16
CA GLY A 92 4.74 -8.42 -17.85
C GLY A 92 4.41 -9.86 -17.47
N LEU A 93 3.95 -10.09 -16.23
CA LEU A 93 3.51 -11.41 -15.77
C LEU A 93 2.11 -11.78 -16.26
N PHE A 94 1.24 -10.82 -16.51
CA PHE A 94 -0.15 -11.02 -16.92
C PHE A 94 -0.53 -10.13 -18.12
N PRO A 95 0.04 -10.39 -19.31
CA PRO A 95 -0.13 -9.52 -20.48
C PRO A 95 -1.57 -9.46 -21.01
N ASP A 96 -2.40 -10.44 -20.67
CA ASP A 96 -3.81 -10.51 -21.10
C ASP A 96 -4.75 -9.71 -20.17
N VAL A 97 -4.24 -9.20 -19.03
CA VAL A 97 -5.05 -8.45 -18.07
C VAL A 97 -4.85 -6.95 -18.26
N THR A 98 -5.95 -6.23 -18.33
CA THR A 98 -5.91 -4.76 -18.43
C THR A 98 -5.54 -4.15 -17.09
N ILE A 99 -4.29 -3.68 -16.97
CA ILE A 99 -3.80 -2.89 -15.85
C ILE A 99 -3.42 -1.52 -16.39
N HIS A 100 -4.14 -0.49 -15.98
CA HIS A 100 -3.92 0.88 -16.46
C HIS A 100 -2.63 1.50 -15.90
N ASP A 101 -2.22 2.62 -16.49
CA ASP A 101 -1.12 3.41 -15.96
C ASP A 101 -1.47 3.95 -14.57
N VAL A 102 -0.44 4.19 -13.77
CA VAL A 102 -0.61 4.70 -12.43
C VAL A 102 -1.24 6.08 -12.48
N TYR A 103 -2.45 6.20 -11.94
CA TYR A 103 -3.06 7.51 -11.73
C TYR A 103 -2.46 8.12 -10.47
N THR A 104 -1.65 9.15 -10.64
CA THR A 104 -1.02 9.87 -9.54
C THR A 104 -1.86 11.08 -9.18
N GLN A 105 -2.23 11.17 -7.91
CA GLN A 105 -2.94 12.32 -7.35
C GLN A 105 -2.10 12.98 -6.28
N ASP A 106 -1.92 14.30 -6.40
CA ASP A 106 -1.25 15.07 -5.37
C ASP A 106 -2.23 15.27 -4.20
N PHE A 107 -1.73 15.05 -3.02
CA PHE A 107 -2.49 15.19 -1.79
C PHE A 107 -2.05 16.46 -1.08
N LEU A 108 -3.00 17.35 -0.83
CA LEU A 108 -2.79 18.59 -0.08
C LEU A 108 -3.80 18.65 1.05
N ARG A 109 -3.34 18.85 2.27
CA ARG A 109 -4.19 19.04 3.44
C ARG A 109 -4.85 20.40 3.40
N LYS A 110 -6.15 20.47 3.72
CA LYS A 110 -6.83 21.77 3.97
C LYS A 110 -6.16 22.58 5.08
N GLU A 111 -5.67 21.89 6.09
CA GLU A 111 -5.00 22.46 7.27
C GLU A 111 -3.60 23.02 6.94
N ASP A 112 -3.01 22.60 5.84
CA ASP A 112 -1.70 23.04 5.38
C ASP A 112 -1.82 24.28 4.48
N TRP A 113 -3.05 24.65 4.07
CA TRP A 113 -3.32 25.86 3.31
C TRP A 113 -3.57 27.03 4.25
N HIS A 114 -2.76 28.05 4.13
CA HIS A 114 -2.91 29.31 4.88
C HIS A 114 -3.62 30.33 4.01
N ASP A 115 -4.86 30.67 4.35
CA ASP A 115 -5.68 31.60 3.58
C ASP A 115 -5.03 33.00 3.47
N ASP A 116 -4.43 33.49 4.54
CA ASP A 116 -3.76 34.80 4.58
C ASP A 116 -2.50 34.88 3.72
N LEU A 117 -1.82 33.74 3.52
CA LEU A 117 -0.57 33.67 2.76
C LEU A 117 -0.76 33.18 1.34
N GLN A 118 -1.95 32.68 1.00
CA GLN A 118 -2.26 32.07 -0.31
C GLN A 118 -1.19 31.07 -0.74
N ARG A 119 -0.65 30.32 0.21
CA ARG A 119 0.40 29.32 -0.01
C ARG A 119 0.31 28.21 1.02
N TYR A 120 0.87 27.07 0.64
CA TYR A 120 1.10 25.96 1.56
C TYR A 120 2.26 26.31 2.48
N ILE A 121 2.05 26.13 3.78
CA ILE A 121 3.13 26.21 4.76
C ILE A 121 3.71 24.80 4.91
N PRO A 122 5.06 24.66 4.89
CA PRO A 122 5.69 23.41 5.24
C PRO A 122 5.16 22.94 6.60
N VAL A 123 4.61 21.73 6.64
CA VAL A 123 4.04 21.17 7.87
C VAL A 123 5.13 21.10 8.91
N SER A 124 4.85 21.63 10.12
CA SER A 124 5.76 21.53 11.26
C SER A 124 6.09 20.06 11.59
N LYS A 125 7.13 19.83 12.41
CA LYS A 125 7.45 18.46 12.89
C LYS A 125 6.23 17.76 13.51
N GLU A 126 5.37 18.52 14.19
CA GLU A 126 4.11 18.05 14.76
C GLU A 126 3.10 17.63 13.68
N GLY A 127 3.02 18.36 12.59
CA GLY A 127 2.18 18.01 11.44
C GLY A 127 2.58 16.70 10.73
N ARG A 128 3.84 16.30 10.83
CA ARG A 128 4.30 14.99 10.32
C ARG A 128 3.72 13.81 11.10
N HIS A 129 3.42 13.99 12.37
CA HIS A 129 2.74 12.99 13.19
C HIS A 129 1.29 12.79 12.77
N PHE A 130 0.64 13.82 12.23
CA PHE A 130 -0.74 13.75 11.71
C PHE A 130 -0.89 12.94 10.40
N ARG A 131 0.19 12.68 9.68
CA ARG A 131 0.13 11.95 8.39
C ARG A 131 -0.31 10.51 8.49
N SER A 132 -0.01 9.85 9.61
CA SER A 132 -0.54 8.50 9.84
C SER A 132 -2.05 8.51 10.01
N ASP A 133 -2.55 9.57 10.65
CA ASP A 133 -3.96 9.73 10.92
C ASP A 133 -4.74 9.99 9.63
N LEU A 134 -4.11 10.61 8.64
CA LEU A 134 -4.74 10.87 7.35
C LEU A 134 -4.94 9.62 6.49
N TYR A 135 -3.98 8.70 6.49
CA TYR A 135 -4.20 7.39 5.88
C TYR A 135 -5.29 6.64 6.65
N ASP A 136 -5.33 6.80 7.98
CA ASP A 136 -6.36 6.22 8.81
C ASP A 136 -7.71 6.90 8.59
N ASP A 137 -7.75 8.22 8.40
CA ASP A 137 -8.95 8.98 8.06
C ASP A 137 -9.47 8.65 6.67
N VAL A 138 -8.61 8.55 5.66
CA VAL A 138 -8.99 8.10 4.31
C VAL A 138 -9.48 6.65 4.34
N GLU A 139 -8.86 5.79 5.14
CA GLU A 139 -9.28 4.41 5.27
C GLU A 139 -10.51 4.22 6.16
N SER A 140 -10.78 5.13 7.11
CA SER A 140 -11.92 5.10 8.03
C SER A 140 -13.11 5.90 7.54
N ALA A 141 -12.89 6.88 6.67
CA ALA A 141 -13.96 7.70 6.12
C ALA A 141 -14.92 6.87 5.26
N SER A 142 -16.19 7.24 5.31
CA SER A 142 -17.17 6.77 4.33
C SER A 142 -16.73 7.16 2.91
N LEU A 143 -17.28 6.52 1.88
CA LEU A 143 -17.01 6.89 0.49
C LEU A 143 -17.20 8.39 0.24
N ASP A 144 -18.21 9.00 0.84
CA ASP A 144 -18.47 10.43 0.75
C ASP A 144 -17.46 11.26 1.55
N GLY A 145 -17.00 10.78 2.70
CA GLY A 145 -15.93 11.38 3.46
C GLY A 145 -14.60 11.39 2.70
N ILE A 146 -14.26 10.30 2.01
CA ILE A 146 -13.07 10.21 1.15
C ILE A 146 -13.13 11.26 0.03
N LYS A 147 -14.25 11.42 -0.65
CA LYS A 147 -14.44 12.44 -1.70
C LYS A 147 -14.15 13.86 -1.20
N ASN A 148 -14.49 14.15 0.05
CA ASN A 148 -14.31 15.47 0.65
C ASN A 148 -12.88 15.73 1.17
N LEU A 149 -12.06 14.69 1.33
CA LEU A 149 -10.66 14.82 1.75
C LEU A 149 -9.73 15.29 0.61
N TYR A 150 -10.17 15.11 -0.64
CA TYR A 150 -9.40 15.56 -1.79
C TYR A 150 -9.69 17.03 -2.07
N CYS A 151 -8.72 17.88 -1.77
CA CYS A 151 -8.82 19.31 -2.06
C CYS A 151 -8.64 19.61 -3.55
N GLU A 152 -9.57 20.36 -4.10
CA GLU A 152 -9.39 21.05 -5.39
C GLU A 152 -8.38 22.21 -5.24
N PRO A 153 -7.58 22.62 -6.27
CA PRO A 153 -7.97 22.59 -7.68
C PRO A 153 -6.95 21.93 -8.64
N LEU A 154 -5.96 21.16 -8.18
CA LEU A 154 -4.81 20.84 -9.04
C LEU A 154 -4.96 19.57 -9.87
N LYS A 155 -5.77 18.60 -9.48
CA LYS A 155 -6.13 17.43 -10.30
C LYS A 155 -7.54 16.96 -9.96
N LYS A 156 -8.26 16.46 -10.95
CA LYS A 156 -9.58 15.85 -10.74
C LYS A 156 -9.48 14.73 -9.73
N ASN A 157 -10.44 14.67 -8.82
CA ASN A 157 -10.56 13.61 -7.83
C ASN A 157 -10.60 12.23 -8.54
N MET A 158 -9.91 11.24 -8.01
CA MET A 158 -9.84 9.89 -8.59
C MET A 158 -11.24 9.27 -8.78
N TRP A 159 -12.22 9.61 -7.92
CA TRP A 159 -13.61 9.14 -8.04
C TRP A 159 -14.29 9.66 -9.30
N GLU A 160 -13.98 10.88 -9.72
CA GLU A 160 -14.53 11.46 -10.96
C GLU A 160 -13.84 10.90 -12.20
N VAL A 161 -12.54 10.64 -12.10
CA VAL A 161 -11.72 10.18 -13.23
C VAL A 161 -11.79 8.68 -13.40
N LEU A 162 -11.52 7.94 -12.34
CA LEU A 162 -11.43 6.48 -12.40
C LEU A 162 -12.79 5.79 -12.23
N LYS A 163 -13.75 6.44 -11.56
CA LYS A 163 -15.11 5.92 -11.33
C LYS A 163 -15.09 4.46 -10.85
N PRO A 164 -14.45 4.16 -9.71
CA PRO A 164 -14.27 2.80 -9.25
C PRO A 164 -15.60 2.15 -8.86
N ASP A 165 -15.78 0.89 -9.21
CA ASP A 165 -16.82 0.04 -8.62
C ASP A 165 -16.37 -0.46 -7.25
N VAL A 166 -15.05 -0.67 -7.07
CA VAL A 166 -14.44 -1.02 -5.80
C VAL A 166 -13.08 -0.36 -5.63
N LEU A 167 -12.78 0.06 -4.40
CA LEU A 167 -11.48 0.56 -3.97
C LEU A 167 -10.84 -0.44 -3.01
N LEU A 168 -9.61 -0.86 -3.29
CA LEU A 168 -8.83 -1.76 -2.45
C LEU A 168 -7.55 -1.10 -1.96
N ASN A 169 -7.13 -1.48 -0.74
CA ASN A 169 -5.89 -1.06 -0.10
C ASN A 169 -5.06 -2.28 0.28
N GLY A 170 -3.73 -2.16 0.22
CA GLY A 170 -2.82 -3.23 0.59
C GLY A 170 -2.46 -3.27 2.08
N LYS A 171 -3.34 -2.84 2.99
CA LYS A 171 -2.97 -2.69 4.39
C LYS A 171 -3.08 -3.99 5.17
N THR A 172 -2.01 -4.35 5.88
CA THR A 172 -1.91 -5.52 6.77
C THR A 172 -2.12 -5.13 8.24
N SER A 173 -2.38 -6.12 9.10
CA SER A 173 -2.19 -5.99 10.54
C SER A 173 -0.69 -5.84 10.85
N ASN A 174 -0.37 -5.14 11.93
CA ASN A 174 1.01 -5.02 12.39
C ASN A 174 1.44 -6.28 13.14
N LEU A 175 2.75 -6.53 13.13
CA LEU A 175 3.35 -7.50 14.05
C LEU A 175 3.21 -7.03 15.49
N PRO A 176 3.14 -7.98 16.47
CA PRO A 176 3.12 -7.64 17.87
C PRO A 176 4.33 -6.78 18.26
N ASN A 177 4.11 -5.71 19.04
CA ASN A 177 5.18 -4.82 19.50
C ASN A 177 6.31 -5.58 20.22
N ASN A 178 5.99 -6.64 20.96
CA ASN A 178 7.01 -7.47 21.59
C ASN A 178 7.93 -8.15 20.56
N THR A 179 7.38 -8.61 19.45
CA THR A 179 8.18 -9.16 18.33
C THR A 179 9.05 -8.06 17.73
N LEU A 180 8.50 -6.90 17.47
CA LEU A 180 9.25 -5.78 16.87
C LEU A 180 10.41 -5.33 17.77
N LYS A 181 10.18 -5.23 19.10
CA LYS A 181 11.21 -4.89 20.07
C LYS A 181 12.37 -5.90 20.11
N LEU A 182 12.09 -7.20 19.98
CA LEU A 182 13.12 -8.24 19.93
C LEU A 182 14.11 -8.04 18.77
N TYR A 183 13.65 -7.42 17.69
CA TYR A 183 14.46 -7.10 16.50
C TYR A 183 14.94 -5.64 16.48
N GLY A 184 14.85 -4.92 17.62
CA GLY A 184 15.41 -3.58 17.79
C GLY A 184 14.56 -2.44 17.22
N ALA A 185 13.25 -2.67 16.97
CA ALA A 185 12.37 -1.60 16.52
C ALA A 185 12.11 -0.57 17.62
N ASP A 186 12.17 0.69 17.25
CA ASP A 186 11.57 1.75 18.04
C ASP A 186 10.04 1.73 17.87
N VAL A 187 9.34 1.22 18.87
CA VAL A 187 7.88 1.12 18.90
C VAL A 187 7.22 2.31 19.63
N SER A 188 8.01 3.31 20.04
CA SER A 188 7.47 4.56 20.63
C SER A 188 6.88 5.48 19.58
N GLN A 189 7.13 5.20 18.31
CA GLN A 189 6.59 6.00 17.21
C GLN A 189 5.07 5.89 17.14
N PRO A 190 4.34 7.00 16.93
CA PRO A 190 2.87 7.04 16.90
C PRO A 190 2.23 6.10 15.86
N LYS A 191 3.01 5.73 14.84
CA LYS A 191 2.57 4.84 13.75
C LYS A 191 2.64 3.34 14.08
N ALA A 192 3.21 2.96 15.24
CA ALA A 192 3.24 1.56 15.68
C ALA A 192 1.84 1.15 16.15
N ARG A 193 1.08 0.50 15.29
CA ARG A 193 -0.24 0.00 15.63
C ARG A 193 -0.15 -1.25 16.50
N ALA A 194 -1.14 -1.44 17.38
CA ALA A 194 -1.24 -2.69 18.10
C ALA A 194 -1.54 -3.86 17.15
N ALA A 195 -0.96 -5.03 17.44
CA ALA A 195 -1.32 -6.25 16.71
C ALA A 195 -2.83 -6.52 16.82
N GLY A 196 -3.45 -6.96 15.73
CA GLY A 196 -4.88 -7.25 15.67
C GLY A 196 -5.79 -6.01 15.67
N GLU A 197 -5.23 -4.80 15.57
CA GLU A 197 -6.04 -3.57 15.50
C GLU A 197 -6.95 -3.56 14.28
N THR A 198 -6.50 -4.09 13.16
CA THR A 198 -7.29 -4.21 11.93
C THR A 198 -8.54 -5.08 12.08
N GLU A 199 -8.55 -6.01 13.04
CA GLU A 199 -9.73 -6.84 13.31
C GLU A 199 -10.88 -6.03 13.93
N LYS A 200 -10.57 -4.90 14.56
CA LYS A 200 -11.55 -3.98 15.16
C LYS A 200 -12.11 -2.96 14.17
N TRP A 201 -11.61 -2.96 12.94
CA TRP A 201 -12.08 -2.01 11.92
C TRP A 201 -13.56 -2.23 11.57
N PRO A 202 -14.27 -1.16 11.17
CA PRO A 202 -15.60 -1.29 10.61
C PRO A 202 -15.57 -2.19 9.36
N GLN A 203 -16.70 -2.83 9.05
CA GLN A 203 -16.78 -3.79 7.95
C GLN A 203 -16.36 -3.18 6.61
N GLU A 204 -16.80 -1.96 6.33
CA GLU A 204 -16.44 -1.23 5.11
C GLU A 204 -14.92 -1.10 4.92
N LYS A 205 -14.18 -0.82 5.99
CA LYS A 205 -12.72 -0.73 5.96
C LYS A 205 -12.08 -2.12 5.74
N LYS A 206 -12.62 -3.17 6.35
CA LYS A 206 -12.19 -4.55 6.11
C LYS A 206 -12.41 -4.97 4.67
N ASP A 207 -13.55 -4.61 4.09
CA ASP A 207 -13.91 -4.96 2.71
C ASP A 207 -12.97 -4.31 1.69
N ARG A 208 -12.38 -3.16 2.05
CA ARG A 208 -11.37 -2.50 1.21
C ARG A 208 -9.96 -3.04 1.41
N SER A 209 -9.70 -3.80 2.45
CA SER A 209 -8.34 -4.24 2.81
C SER A 209 -8.23 -5.76 2.81
N PRO A 210 -7.92 -6.39 1.66
CA PRO A 210 -7.83 -7.86 1.58
C PRO A 210 -6.94 -8.48 2.65
N TRP A 211 -5.90 -7.75 3.06
CA TRP A 211 -4.89 -8.21 4.02
C TRP A 211 -5.21 -7.90 5.49
N TYR A 212 -6.42 -7.41 5.84
CA TYR A 212 -6.71 -6.92 7.20
C TYR A 212 -6.55 -7.98 8.31
N LYS A 213 -6.68 -9.26 7.99
CA LYS A 213 -6.53 -10.39 8.93
C LYS A 213 -5.10 -10.90 9.06
N VAL A 214 -4.19 -10.47 8.19
CA VAL A 214 -2.85 -11.02 8.10
C VAL A 214 -1.80 -9.96 8.40
N ASP A 215 -0.64 -10.38 8.85
CA ASP A 215 0.50 -9.52 9.08
C ASP A 215 1.56 -9.63 7.95
N LYS A 216 2.63 -8.89 8.10
CA LYS A 216 3.70 -8.82 7.10
C LYS A 216 4.36 -10.18 6.81
N ARG A 217 4.34 -11.15 7.75
CA ARG A 217 4.89 -12.50 7.54
C ARG A 217 4.12 -13.26 6.48
N PHE A 218 2.79 -13.12 6.46
CA PHE A 218 1.96 -13.67 5.39
C PHE A 218 2.34 -13.09 4.02
N ILE A 219 2.53 -11.78 3.95
CA ILE A 219 2.98 -11.10 2.71
C ILE A 219 4.33 -11.66 2.24
N GLY A 220 5.30 -11.77 3.15
CA GLY A 220 6.61 -12.37 2.85
C GLY A 220 6.54 -13.82 2.38
N HIS A 221 5.61 -14.61 2.95
CA HIS A 221 5.32 -15.97 2.49
C HIS A 221 4.80 -15.96 1.04
N GLN A 222 3.83 -15.10 0.72
CA GLN A 222 3.27 -15.00 -0.63
C GLN A 222 4.30 -14.56 -1.67
N TYR A 223 5.16 -13.59 -1.35
CA TYR A 223 6.25 -13.21 -2.25
C TYR A 223 7.18 -14.38 -2.60
N ARG A 224 7.51 -15.24 -1.63
CA ARG A 224 8.31 -16.45 -1.89
C ARG A 224 7.55 -17.49 -2.69
N LYS A 225 6.30 -17.78 -2.31
CA LYS A 225 5.43 -18.75 -2.98
C LYS A 225 5.19 -18.42 -4.45
N GLU A 226 5.04 -17.14 -4.74
CA GLU A 226 4.76 -16.63 -6.09
C GLU A 226 6.04 -16.24 -6.88
N ASN A 227 7.24 -16.52 -6.34
CA ASN A 227 8.53 -16.19 -6.95
C ASN A 227 8.74 -14.70 -7.27
N LEU A 228 8.25 -13.81 -6.39
CA LEU A 228 8.31 -12.35 -6.54
C LEU A 228 9.53 -11.72 -5.86
N MET A 229 10.40 -12.53 -5.25
CA MET A 229 11.55 -12.04 -4.47
C MET A 229 12.63 -11.38 -5.33
N ASP A 230 12.77 -11.78 -6.59
CA ASP A 230 13.83 -11.32 -7.47
C ASP A 230 13.40 -10.21 -8.44
N ASN A 231 12.10 -10.05 -8.67
CA ASN A 231 11.56 -9.09 -9.64
C ASN A 231 10.74 -7.96 -8.99
N LEU A 232 9.78 -8.27 -8.12
CA LEU A 232 8.89 -7.27 -7.52
C LEU A 232 9.43 -6.73 -6.18
N PHE A 233 9.95 -7.62 -5.31
CA PHE A 233 10.45 -7.21 -3.99
C PHE A 233 11.55 -6.13 -4.04
N PRO A 234 12.54 -6.18 -4.97
CA PRO A 234 13.59 -5.15 -5.06
C PRO A 234 13.06 -3.74 -5.40
N LEU A 235 11.86 -3.65 -5.92
CA LEU A 235 11.19 -2.40 -6.27
C LEU A 235 10.32 -1.84 -5.14
N THR A 236 10.38 -2.42 -3.93
CA THR A 236 9.52 -2.00 -2.81
C THR A 236 10.28 -1.17 -1.78
N GLU A 237 9.63 -0.13 -1.28
CA GLU A 237 10.12 0.76 -0.24
C GLU A 237 9.20 0.72 0.98
N SER A 238 9.75 0.60 2.18
CA SER A 238 8.96 0.52 3.41
C SER A 238 9.48 1.42 4.53
N CYS A 239 10.67 2.00 4.39
CA CYS A 239 11.26 2.85 5.42
C CYS A 239 10.45 4.14 5.60
N LEU A 240 10.13 4.47 6.86
CA LEU A 240 9.40 5.69 7.22
C LEU A 240 10.28 6.93 7.32
N VAL A 241 11.60 6.77 7.30
CA VAL A 241 12.50 7.92 7.36
C VAL A 241 12.48 8.64 6.02
N GLU A 242 11.88 9.80 6.01
CA GLU A 242 11.54 10.53 4.79
C GLU A 242 12.60 11.58 4.43
N SER A 243 13.56 11.87 5.34
CA SER A 243 14.56 12.91 5.10
C SER A 243 15.95 12.59 5.64
N LYS A 244 16.99 13.12 4.96
CA LYS A 244 18.37 13.11 5.51
C LYS A 244 18.46 13.80 6.86
N GLY A 245 17.69 14.85 7.09
CA GLY A 245 17.61 15.54 8.38
C GLY A 245 17.06 14.63 9.47
N GLU A 246 16.03 13.87 9.20
CA GLU A 246 15.44 12.92 10.14
C GLU A 246 16.41 11.77 10.47
N LEU A 247 17.21 11.30 9.50
CA LEU A 247 18.27 10.34 9.75
C LEU A 247 19.30 10.90 10.74
N ILE A 248 19.75 12.15 10.54
CA ILE A 248 20.72 12.82 11.40
C ILE A 248 20.15 13.03 12.81
N GLU A 249 18.91 13.47 12.93
CA GLU A 249 18.23 13.67 14.22
C GLU A 249 18.09 12.36 15.02
N ASN A 250 17.97 11.23 14.32
CA ASN A 250 17.97 9.89 14.94
C ASN A 250 19.38 9.31 15.11
N GLY A 251 20.43 10.11 14.94
CA GLY A 251 21.83 9.69 15.10
C GLY A 251 22.35 8.78 13.99
N LEU A 252 21.66 8.72 12.85
CA LEU A 252 22.07 7.93 11.70
C LEU A 252 22.79 8.79 10.66
N LYS A 253 23.67 8.16 9.92
CA LYS A 253 24.32 8.82 8.78
C LYS A 253 23.33 9.03 7.64
N PRO A 254 23.44 10.12 6.85
CA PRO A 254 22.53 10.41 5.73
C PRO A 254 22.47 9.32 4.65
N ASP A 255 23.48 8.46 4.59
CA ASP A 255 23.61 7.32 3.68
C ASP A 255 23.11 5.98 4.28
N ALA A 256 22.68 5.99 5.54
CA ALA A 256 22.22 4.80 6.25
C ALA A 256 20.75 4.45 5.94
N TYR A 257 20.34 4.52 4.67
CA TYR A 257 19.01 4.10 4.25
C TYR A 257 19.02 2.63 3.79
N PRO A 258 18.01 1.80 4.10
CA PRO A 258 16.91 2.05 5.05
C PRO A 258 17.38 2.15 6.51
N CYS A 259 16.64 2.88 7.34
CA CYS A 259 17.07 3.17 8.72
C CYS A 259 17.23 1.94 9.62
N LYS A 260 16.60 0.83 9.29
CA LYS A 260 16.62 -0.47 9.99
C LYS A 260 16.06 -0.46 11.43
N MET A 261 15.56 0.70 11.89
CA MET A 261 15.06 0.90 13.26
C MET A 261 13.55 1.19 13.31
N CYS A 262 12.98 1.82 12.29
CA CYS A 262 11.54 2.07 12.28
C CYS A 262 10.77 0.74 12.22
N HIS A 263 9.56 0.74 12.77
CA HIS A 263 8.75 -0.48 12.84
C HIS A 263 8.54 -1.13 11.46
N GLN A 264 8.36 -0.37 10.38
CA GLN A 264 8.19 -0.92 9.03
C GLN A 264 9.44 -1.58 8.48
N CYS A 265 10.63 -1.02 8.73
CA CYS A 265 11.88 -1.68 8.37
C CYS A 265 12.02 -3.02 9.10
N VAL A 266 11.72 -3.03 10.41
CA VAL A 266 11.81 -4.25 11.21
C VAL A 266 10.75 -5.26 10.84
N GLU A 267 9.49 -4.86 10.59
CA GLU A 267 8.46 -5.74 10.06
C GLU A 267 8.88 -6.39 8.74
N LYS A 268 9.45 -5.61 7.85
CA LYS A 268 9.97 -6.11 6.57
C LYS A 268 11.09 -7.12 6.80
N PHE A 269 12.04 -6.81 7.68
CA PHE A 269 13.12 -7.75 8.01
C PHE A 269 12.57 -9.06 8.60
N VAL A 270 11.65 -9.00 9.55
CA VAL A 270 11.03 -10.21 10.14
C VAL A 270 10.30 -11.04 9.10
N ALA A 271 9.61 -10.40 8.15
CA ALA A 271 8.83 -11.08 7.13
C ALA A 271 9.66 -11.66 5.98
N PHE A 272 10.70 -10.94 5.56
CA PHE A 272 11.45 -11.25 4.33
C PHE A 272 12.87 -11.73 4.61
N GLY A 273 13.41 -11.54 5.81
CA GLY A 273 14.81 -11.80 6.14
C GLY A 273 15.77 -10.73 5.61
N MET A 274 15.25 -9.64 5.06
CA MET A 274 16.04 -8.56 4.47
C MET A 274 15.30 -7.23 4.50
N TYR A 275 16.06 -6.13 4.41
CA TYR A 275 15.56 -4.76 4.30
C TYR A 275 15.29 -4.35 2.84
N ASP A 276 14.86 -3.11 2.64
CA ASP A 276 14.69 -2.53 1.31
C ASP A 276 15.98 -2.61 0.49
N LYS A 277 15.86 -3.03 -0.76
CA LYS A 277 16.96 -3.14 -1.72
C LYS A 277 16.96 -2.02 -2.76
N CYS A 278 15.90 -1.24 -2.84
CA CYS A 278 15.70 -0.22 -3.87
C CYS A 278 16.76 0.90 -3.87
N TRP A 279 17.56 1.01 -2.80
CA TRP A 279 18.64 1.99 -2.63
C TRP A 279 20.04 1.42 -2.82
N THR A 280 20.19 0.11 -3.00
CA THR A 280 21.49 -0.47 -3.33
C THR A 280 21.75 -0.24 -4.82
N LYS A 281 22.69 0.68 -5.11
CA LYS A 281 23.27 0.83 -6.44
C LYS A 281 24.21 -0.32 -6.75
#